data_820f17b8cf58c16362217a0613020da4
#
_entry.id   820f17b8cf58c16362217a0613020da4
#
_cell.length_a   1.000
_cell.length_b   1.000
_cell.length_c   1.000
_cell.angle_alpha   90.00
_cell.angle_beta   90.00
_cell.angle_gamma   90.00
#
_symmetry.space_group_name_H-M   'P 1'
#
loop_
_entity.id
_entity.type
_entity.pdbx_description
1 polymer ?
#
loop_
_entity_poly.entity_id
_entity_poly.type
_entity_poly.pdbx_seq_one_letter_code
_entity_poly.pdbx_strand_id
1 'polypeptide(L)'
;MIFGERNFQLSTTVFHYGLTPYELAVYSYLASCAGSRNACQARIRTIANACGCSESTARQTLHELQAKGFIDIKGNVQMLKNGSHRQTCNRYYLLDRSEWQVPQ
;
A
#
# COMPACT_ATOMS: atom_id res chain seq x y z
N MET A 1 -2.43 -26.78 8.77
CA MET A 1 -3.62 -25.98 8.54
C MET A 1 -3.61 -24.73 9.39
N ILE A 2 -4.07 -23.63 8.85
CA ILE A 2 -4.05 -22.35 9.53
C ILE A 2 -5.49 -21.90 9.76
N PHE A 3 -5.80 -21.56 11.00
CA PHE A 3 -7.13 -21.16 11.40
C PHE A 3 -7.23 -19.64 11.42
N GLY A 4 -8.36 -19.10 11.00
CA GLY A 4 -8.61 -17.68 11.01
C GLY A 4 -7.95 -16.92 9.90
N GLU A 5 -7.32 -17.60 8.95
CA GLU A 5 -6.75 -16.94 7.80
C GLU A 5 -7.82 -16.37 6.90
N ARG A 6 -7.54 -15.17 6.39
CA ARG A 6 -8.40 -14.58 5.37
C ARG A 6 -7.70 -14.64 4.03
N ASN A 7 -8.48 -14.90 3.01
CA ASN A 7 -7.99 -14.91 1.64
C ASN A 7 -8.36 -13.60 0.96
N PHE A 8 -7.55 -13.21 0.00
CA PHE A 8 -7.87 -12.05 -0.83
C PHE A 8 -7.53 -12.38 -2.28
N GLN A 9 -8.09 -11.59 -3.18
CA GLN A 9 -7.85 -11.76 -4.60
C GLN A 9 -6.90 -10.71 -5.10
N LEU A 10 -5.96 -11.13 -5.95
CA LEU A 10 -5.02 -10.25 -6.60
C LEU A 10 -5.11 -10.48 -8.10
N SER A 11 -5.27 -9.41 -8.87
CA SER A 11 -5.32 -9.55 -10.32
C SER A 11 -3.99 -10.07 -10.84
N THR A 12 -4.04 -11.13 -11.65
CA THR A 12 -2.83 -11.66 -12.26
C THR A 12 -2.19 -10.66 -13.21
N THR A 13 -2.95 -9.69 -13.67
CA THR A 13 -2.44 -8.64 -14.55
C THR A 13 -1.29 -7.87 -13.92
N VAL A 14 -1.26 -7.78 -12.57
CA VAL A 14 -0.20 -7.06 -11.87
C VAL A 14 1.19 -7.60 -12.22
N PHE A 15 1.29 -8.87 -12.57
CA PHE A 15 2.57 -9.47 -12.91
C PHE A 15 3.11 -9.02 -14.27
N HIS A 16 2.29 -8.35 -15.06
CA HIS A 16 2.67 -7.89 -16.40
C HIS A 16 3.16 -6.46 -16.43
N TYR A 17 3.25 -5.81 -15.26
CA TYR A 17 3.59 -4.38 -15.18
C TYR A 17 5.00 -4.12 -14.67
N GLY A 18 5.81 -5.17 -14.50
CA GLY A 18 7.22 -4.99 -14.17
C GLY A 18 7.47 -4.48 -12.76
N LEU A 19 6.62 -4.84 -11.81
CA LEU A 19 6.82 -4.43 -10.43
C LEU A 19 8.04 -5.11 -9.83
N THR A 20 8.78 -4.35 -9.01
CA THR A 20 9.88 -4.93 -8.24
C THR A 20 9.31 -5.83 -7.15
N PRO A 21 10.15 -6.72 -6.55
CA PRO A 21 9.67 -7.56 -5.45
C PRO A 21 9.06 -6.77 -4.30
N TYR A 22 9.66 -5.66 -3.91
CA TYR A 22 9.08 -4.84 -2.84
C TYR A 22 7.78 -4.18 -3.27
N GLU A 23 7.70 -3.71 -4.51
CA GLU A 23 6.45 -3.13 -5.02
C GLU A 23 5.34 -4.16 -5.01
N LEU A 24 5.64 -5.38 -5.45
CA LEU A 24 4.65 -6.44 -5.47
C LEU A 24 4.22 -6.82 -4.05
N ALA A 25 5.18 -6.93 -3.13
CA ALA A 25 4.87 -7.27 -1.74
C ALA A 25 4.00 -6.21 -1.09
N VAL A 26 4.37 -4.94 -1.25
CA VAL A 26 3.62 -3.84 -0.63
C VAL A 26 2.23 -3.75 -1.24
N TYR A 27 2.13 -3.82 -2.55
CA TYR A 27 0.83 -3.78 -3.21
C TYR A 27 -0.07 -4.93 -2.76
N SER A 28 0.49 -6.14 -2.69
CA SER A 28 -0.27 -7.32 -2.24
C SER A 28 -0.74 -7.16 -0.81
N TYR A 29 0.10 -6.60 0.07
CA TYR A 29 -0.29 -6.36 1.45
C TYR A 29 -1.46 -5.36 1.52
N LEU A 30 -1.36 -4.27 0.78
CA LEU A 30 -2.43 -3.27 0.75
C LEU A 30 -3.72 -3.89 0.22
N ALA A 31 -3.64 -4.69 -0.82
CA ALA A 31 -4.81 -5.36 -1.37
C ALA A 31 -5.45 -6.30 -0.35
N SER A 32 -4.63 -7.02 0.43
CA SER A 32 -5.14 -7.92 1.44
C SER A 32 -5.87 -7.17 2.57
N CYS A 33 -5.41 -5.97 2.89
CA CYS A 33 -6.04 -5.14 3.92
C CYS A 33 -7.29 -4.43 3.41
N ALA A 34 -7.28 -4.06 2.14
CA ALA A 34 -8.37 -3.27 1.56
C ALA A 34 -9.63 -4.11 1.35
N GLY A 35 -9.47 -5.36 0.98
CA GLY A 35 -10.59 -6.21 0.66
C GLY A 35 -11.43 -5.62 -0.47
N SER A 36 -12.75 -5.66 -0.33
CA SER A 36 -13.66 -5.18 -1.36
C SER A 36 -13.76 -3.66 -1.42
N ARG A 37 -13.23 -2.96 -0.43
CA ARG A 37 -13.36 -1.50 -0.38
C ARG A 37 -12.31 -0.77 -1.20
N ASN A 38 -11.28 -1.47 -1.64
CA ASN A 38 -10.16 -0.91 -2.39
C ASN A 38 -9.44 0.23 -1.66
N ALA A 39 -9.55 0.25 -0.33
CA ALA A 39 -8.91 1.26 0.50
C ALA A 39 -8.36 0.59 1.77
N CYS A 40 -7.11 0.90 2.07
CA CYS A 40 -6.43 0.35 3.24
C CYS A 40 -5.91 1.51 4.09
N GLN A 41 -6.10 1.43 5.40
CA GLN A 41 -5.54 2.39 6.33
C GLN A 41 -4.47 1.69 7.15
N ALA A 42 -3.24 2.19 7.09
CA ALA A 42 -2.12 1.53 7.74
C ALA A 42 -1.00 2.50 8.03
N ARG A 43 -0.17 2.14 9.02
CA ARG A 43 1.03 2.88 9.33
C ARG A 43 2.19 2.32 8.53
N ILE A 44 3.16 3.18 8.22
CA ILE A 44 4.36 2.77 7.49
C ILE A 44 5.05 1.60 8.20
N ARG A 45 5.15 1.67 9.54
CA ARG A 45 5.78 0.61 10.31
C ARG A 45 5.09 -0.74 10.09
N THR A 46 3.76 -0.73 10.08
CA THR A 46 2.98 -1.96 9.88
C THR A 46 3.26 -2.55 8.51
N ILE A 47 3.27 -1.70 7.48
CA ILE A 47 3.55 -2.14 6.12
C ILE A 47 4.96 -2.69 6.01
N ALA A 48 5.94 -1.98 6.59
CA ALA A 48 7.33 -2.41 6.54
C ALA A 48 7.52 -3.76 7.23
N ASN A 49 6.91 -3.94 8.40
CA ASN A 49 7.00 -5.20 9.12
C ASN A 49 6.38 -6.35 8.32
N ALA A 50 5.23 -6.11 7.71
CA ALA A 50 4.55 -7.14 6.94
C ALA A 50 5.34 -7.54 5.70
N CYS A 51 6.05 -6.59 5.10
CA CYS A 51 6.79 -6.82 3.86
C CYS A 51 8.26 -7.14 4.08
N GLY A 52 8.71 -7.18 5.34
CA GLY A 52 10.09 -7.54 5.65
C GLY A 52 11.12 -6.52 5.19
N CYS A 53 10.80 -5.24 5.27
CA CYS A 53 11.72 -4.17 4.85
C CYS A 53 11.75 -3.04 5.87
N SER A 54 12.65 -2.09 5.66
CA SER A 54 12.72 -0.91 6.52
C SER A 54 11.59 0.06 6.21
N GLU A 55 11.31 0.97 7.14
CA GLU A 55 10.31 2.00 6.91
C GLU A 55 10.69 2.92 5.74
N SER A 56 11.98 3.21 5.59
CA SER A 56 12.47 3.98 4.44
C SER A 56 12.13 3.28 3.13
N THR A 57 12.41 1.99 3.04
CA THR A 57 12.13 1.21 1.85
C THR A 57 10.62 1.15 1.58
N ALA A 58 9.83 0.95 2.63
CA ALA A 58 8.37 0.92 2.49
C ALA A 58 7.86 2.26 1.95
N ARG A 59 8.34 3.36 2.50
CA ARG A 59 7.93 4.69 2.08
C ARG A 59 8.28 4.95 0.63
N GLN A 60 9.50 4.61 0.24
CA GLN A 60 9.94 4.76 -1.14
C GLN A 60 9.11 3.90 -2.09
N THR A 61 8.87 2.66 -1.71
CA THR A 61 8.08 1.73 -2.52
C THR A 61 6.66 2.23 -2.73
N LEU A 62 6.05 2.79 -1.67
CA LEU A 62 4.70 3.35 -1.77
C LEU A 62 4.66 4.52 -2.76
N HIS A 63 5.67 5.39 -2.73
CA HIS A 63 5.74 6.49 -3.68
C HIS A 63 5.95 6.00 -5.10
N GLU A 64 6.71 4.95 -5.29
CA GLU A 64 6.90 4.34 -6.60
C GLU A 64 5.59 3.76 -7.13
N LEU A 65 4.83 3.07 -6.28
CA LEU A 65 3.53 2.54 -6.66
C LEU A 65 2.56 3.66 -7.03
N GLN A 66 2.59 4.74 -6.28
CA GLN A 66 1.76 5.90 -6.59
C GLN A 66 2.15 6.50 -7.94
N ALA A 67 3.44 6.62 -8.20
CA ALA A 67 3.92 7.17 -9.48
C ALA A 67 3.52 6.29 -10.66
N LYS A 68 3.42 4.99 -10.44
CA LYS A 68 3.01 4.04 -11.48
C LYS A 68 1.50 3.93 -11.64
N GLY A 69 0.73 4.63 -10.81
CA GLY A 69 -0.72 4.65 -10.92
C GLY A 69 -1.42 3.48 -10.26
N PHE A 70 -0.73 2.69 -9.44
CA PHE A 70 -1.34 1.55 -8.75
C PHE A 70 -2.12 1.96 -7.52
N ILE A 71 -1.67 3.00 -6.83
CA ILE A 71 -2.32 3.47 -5.61
C ILE A 71 -2.35 4.99 -5.56
N ASP A 72 -3.21 5.51 -4.70
CA ASP A 72 -3.20 6.91 -4.31
C ASP A 72 -3.03 6.98 -2.80
N ILE A 73 -2.24 7.92 -2.33
CA ILE A 73 -1.89 8.04 -0.92
C ILE A 73 -2.51 9.31 -0.35
N LYS A 74 -3.30 9.16 0.72
CA LYS A 74 -3.86 10.29 1.45
C LYS A 74 -3.34 10.24 2.87
N GLY A 75 -2.55 11.25 3.23
CA GLY A 75 -2.05 11.37 4.59
C GLY A 75 -3.14 11.81 5.55
N ASN A 76 -3.07 11.31 6.76
CA ASN A 76 -3.99 11.69 7.82
C ASN A 76 -3.16 12.31 8.94
N VAL A 77 -3.26 13.63 9.09
CA VAL A 77 -2.48 14.38 10.08
C VAL A 77 -3.44 14.92 11.13
N GLN A 78 -3.11 14.68 12.39
CA GLN A 78 -3.88 15.17 13.50
C GLN A 78 -3.10 16.23 14.25
N MET A 79 -3.73 17.38 14.47
CA MET A 79 -3.11 18.45 15.26
C MET A 79 -3.31 18.16 16.74
N LEU A 80 -2.21 18.19 17.49
CA LEU A 80 -2.25 17.98 18.93
C LEU A 80 -2.56 19.29 19.66
N LYS A 81 -3.00 19.17 20.91
CA LYS A 81 -3.42 20.32 21.71
C LYS A 81 -2.31 21.36 21.91
N ASN A 82 -1.06 20.93 21.86
CA ASN A 82 0.09 21.82 22.04
C ASN A 82 0.55 22.46 20.74
N GLY A 83 -0.22 22.35 19.67
CA GLY A 83 0.14 22.89 18.38
C GLY A 83 0.98 22.00 17.50
N SER A 84 1.45 20.88 18.02
CA SER A 84 2.21 19.92 17.22
C SER A 84 1.31 19.15 16.27
N HIS A 85 1.90 18.61 15.23
CA HIS A 85 1.20 17.77 14.28
C HIS A 85 1.68 16.32 14.43
N ARG A 86 0.75 15.40 14.35
CA ARG A 86 1.06 13.98 14.42
C ARG A 86 0.38 13.27 13.27
N GLN A 87 1.18 12.59 12.46
CA GLN A 87 0.64 11.75 11.41
C GLN A 87 0.19 10.44 12.02
N THR A 88 -1.10 10.10 11.88
CA THR A 88 -1.65 8.87 12.45
C THR A 88 -1.44 7.71 11.48
N CYS A 89 -2.34 7.54 10.51
CA CYS A 89 -2.25 6.50 9.50
C CYS A 89 -2.46 7.13 8.15
N ASN A 90 -1.75 6.60 7.14
CA ASN A 90 -2.06 6.96 5.77
C ASN A 90 -3.19 6.10 5.28
N ARG A 91 -3.97 6.64 4.37
CA ARG A 91 -4.98 5.87 3.67
C ARG A 91 -4.51 5.65 2.25
N TYR A 92 -4.53 4.39 1.84
CA TYR A 92 -4.05 3.97 0.52
C TYR A 92 -5.23 3.47 -0.30
N TYR A 93 -5.45 4.10 -1.44
CA TYR A 93 -6.53 3.70 -2.33
C TYR A 93 -5.94 2.91 -3.48
N LEU A 94 -6.48 1.70 -3.71
CA LEU A 94 -6.08 0.89 -4.85
C LEU A 94 -6.80 1.40 -6.08
N LEU A 95 -6.04 1.79 -7.08
CA LEU A 95 -6.60 2.38 -8.29
C LEU A 95 -6.95 1.30 -9.31
N ASP A 96 -7.87 1.61 -10.20
CA ASP A 96 -8.28 0.72 -11.27
C ASP A 96 -7.11 0.48 -12.23
N ARG A 97 -7.09 -0.69 -12.88
CA ARG A 97 -6.08 -1.03 -13.88
C ARG A 97 -5.91 0.04 -14.95
N SER A 98 -6.98 0.74 -15.28
CA SER A 98 -6.93 1.79 -16.28
C SER A 98 -5.98 2.93 -15.91
N GLU A 99 -5.68 3.05 -14.62
CA GLU A 99 -4.78 4.09 -14.12
C GLU A 99 -3.32 3.64 -14.10
N TRP A 100 -3.06 2.34 -14.25
CA TRP A 100 -1.70 1.81 -14.13
C TRP A 100 -0.84 2.22 -15.32
N GLN A 101 0.40 2.63 -15.02
CA GLN A 101 1.35 3.01 -16.05
C GLN A 101 2.00 1.77 -16.64
N VAL A 102 1.97 1.66 -17.96
CA VAL A 102 2.58 0.54 -18.66
C VAL A 102 4.10 0.72 -18.63
N PRO A 103 4.89 -0.32 -18.29
CA PRO A 103 6.34 -0.23 -18.34
C PRO A 103 6.82 0.03 -19.75
N GLN A 104 7.87 0.81 -19.85
CA GLN A 104 8.46 1.14 -21.16
C GLN A 104 9.79 0.49 -21.33
#